data_65ef7fdaad355e9f174a5718a4603f02
#
_entry.id   65ef7fdaad355e9f174a5718a4603f02
#
_cell.length_a   1.000
_cell.length_b   1.000
_cell.length_c   1.000
_cell.angle_alpha   90.00
_cell.angle_beta   90.00
_cell.angle_gamma   90.00
#
_symmetry.space_group_name_H-M   'P 1'
#
loop_
_entity.id
_entity.type
_entity.pdbx_description
1 polymer ?
#
loop_
_entity_poly.entity_id
_entity_poly.type
_entity_poly.pdbx_seq_one_letter_code
_entity_poly.pdbx_strand_id
1 'polypeptide(L)'
;MAETANRRIDPEALSRMNAQQAKPLQEIFVQCMQGKVALVSGGASGLGYMVVSRLCEAVAKVVIASRGEERAKRALEDFKAKGYEVSWVRTDVSKVADCYAAVDYTTSAYGSLDVLVTSAAEWSSYSYLDLPEEVYDRVMDIDMKGSYFLGQAAARYMVANKIKGKIVFISSAAQLGEGPKGIGMNSYYAAAKAGVVAMTKTVSGELRQYGINVNCVAPGGMLTAGVFTQGTEAFALYGPEYKAVRDSHGSGSPDPTPLAMNPDEVARVVFALCTPMADFMQGETVNVNGGTLMIKQERPFSFTVPGCVPGPKAAE
;
A
#
# COMPACT_ATOMS: atom_id res chain seq x y z
N MET A 1 -38.07 15.68 -33.68
CA MET A 1 -37.24 14.48 -33.66
C MET A 1 -35.83 14.92 -34.05
N ALA A 2 -34.93 15.05 -33.06
CA ALA A 2 -33.57 15.51 -33.31
C ALA A 2 -32.75 14.32 -33.79
N GLU A 3 -32.23 14.43 -34.99
CA GLU A 3 -31.27 13.52 -35.60
C GLU A 3 -30.00 13.51 -34.75
N THR A 4 -29.82 12.50 -33.93
CA THR A 4 -28.52 12.19 -33.32
C THR A 4 -27.60 11.74 -34.44
N ALA A 5 -26.90 12.71 -35.03
CA ALA A 5 -25.84 12.46 -36.00
C ALA A 5 -24.81 11.51 -35.36
N ASN A 6 -24.78 10.29 -35.87
CA ASN A 6 -23.79 9.28 -35.57
C ASN A 6 -22.43 9.79 -36.09
N ARG A 7 -21.74 10.63 -35.28
CA ARG A 7 -20.40 11.12 -35.61
C ARG A 7 -19.47 9.93 -35.59
N ARG A 8 -19.22 9.33 -36.73
CA ARG A 8 -18.14 8.37 -36.90
C ARG A 8 -16.83 9.10 -36.60
N ILE A 9 -16.19 8.72 -35.51
CA ILE A 9 -14.86 9.23 -35.19
C ILE A 9 -13.90 8.69 -36.24
N ASP A 10 -13.19 9.58 -36.95
CA ASP A 10 -12.12 9.19 -37.86
C ASP A 10 -11.00 8.49 -37.05
N PRO A 11 -10.71 7.20 -37.33
CA PRO A 11 -9.69 6.45 -36.56
C PRO A 11 -8.29 7.07 -36.69
N GLU A 12 -7.95 7.67 -37.82
CA GLU A 12 -6.65 8.31 -38.00
C GLU A 12 -6.54 9.63 -37.24
N ALA A 13 -7.62 10.43 -37.21
CA ALA A 13 -7.67 11.65 -36.42
C ALA A 13 -7.58 11.32 -34.92
N LEU A 14 -8.26 10.27 -34.45
CA LEU A 14 -8.17 9.80 -33.07
C LEU A 14 -6.77 9.30 -32.74
N SER A 15 -6.13 8.55 -33.63
CA SER A 15 -4.76 8.08 -33.46
C SER A 15 -3.75 9.21 -33.34
N ARG A 16 -3.88 10.24 -34.20
CA ARG A 16 -3.03 11.45 -34.16
C ARG A 16 -3.23 12.22 -32.83
N MET A 17 -4.48 12.39 -32.41
CA MET A 17 -4.79 13.06 -31.14
C MET A 17 -4.20 12.30 -29.95
N ASN A 18 -4.33 10.97 -29.90
CA ASN A 18 -3.77 10.15 -28.85
C ASN A 18 -2.23 10.25 -28.79
N ALA A 19 -1.57 10.23 -29.95
CA ALA A 19 -0.11 10.38 -30.02
C ALA A 19 0.35 11.77 -29.53
N GLN A 20 -0.40 12.83 -29.82
CA GLN A 20 -0.10 14.20 -29.36
C GLN A 20 -0.32 14.37 -27.86
N GLN A 21 -1.20 13.57 -27.25
CA GLN A 21 -1.49 13.61 -25.81
C GLN A 21 -0.56 12.68 -24.99
N ALA A 22 0.23 11.83 -25.66
CA ALA A 22 1.17 10.94 -25.00
C ALA A 22 2.28 11.77 -24.29
N LYS A 23 2.44 11.55 -22.99
CA LYS A 23 3.53 12.18 -22.23
C LYS A 23 4.83 11.40 -22.42
N PRO A 24 5.99 12.08 -22.56
CA PRO A 24 7.28 11.42 -22.59
C PRO A 24 7.52 10.58 -21.33
N LEU A 25 8.14 9.40 -21.48
CA LEU A 25 8.44 8.53 -20.35
C LEU A 25 9.31 9.23 -19.29
N GLN A 26 10.21 10.13 -19.70
CA GLN A 26 11.05 10.90 -18.79
C GLN A 26 10.21 11.78 -17.84
N GLU A 27 9.13 12.39 -18.31
CA GLU A 27 8.22 13.19 -17.47
C GLU A 27 7.41 12.31 -16.51
N ILE A 28 7.12 11.07 -16.92
CA ILE A 28 6.33 10.14 -16.12
C ILE A 28 7.16 9.47 -15.02
N PHE A 29 8.45 9.20 -15.26
CA PHE A 29 9.26 8.37 -14.36
C PHE A 29 10.32 9.13 -13.58
N VAL A 30 10.97 10.16 -14.15
CA VAL A 30 12.16 10.75 -13.54
C VAL A 30 11.87 12.05 -12.78
N GLN A 31 10.96 12.86 -13.28
CA GLN A 31 10.65 14.17 -12.68
C GLN A 31 9.16 14.33 -12.34
N CYS A 32 8.43 13.21 -12.34
CA CYS A 32 6.99 13.25 -12.15
C CYS A 32 6.53 13.80 -10.80
N MET A 33 7.44 13.81 -9.81
CA MET A 33 7.18 14.31 -8.47
C MET A 33 7.84 15.65 -8.18
N GLN A 34 8.48 16.27 -9.18
CA GLN A 34 9.11 17.58 -8.99
C GLN A 34 8.10 18.63 -8.53
N GLY A 35 8.39 19.30 -7.42
CA GLY A 35 7.52 20.29 -6.81
C GLY A 35 6.30 19.70 -6.07
N LYS A 36 6.17 18.39 -6.01
CA LYS A 36 5.10 17.71 -5.28
C LYS A 36 5.47 17.49 -3.82
N VAL A 37 4.47 17.55 -2.96
CA VAL A 37 4.58 17.31 -1.52
C VAL A 37 3.81 16.07 -1.15
N ALA A 38 4.48 15.15 -0.46
CA ALA A 38 3.90 13.89 -0.01
C ALA A 38 3.90 13.77 1.52
N LEU A 39 2.84 13.20 2.06
CA LEU A 39 2.73 12.78 3.47
C LEU A 39 2.66 11.26 3.51
N VAL A 40 3.57 10.63 4.27
CA VAL A 40 3.64 9.17 4.41
C VAL A 40 3.53 8.79 5.88
N SER A 41 2.40 8.19 6.28
CA SER A 41 2.30 7.64 7.63
C SER A 41 3.08 6.33 7.74
N GLY A 42 3.75 6.10 8.88
CA GLY A 42 4.65 4.96 9.05
C GLY A 42 5.93 5.04 8.22
N GLY A 43 6.27 6.23 7.67
CA GLY A 43 7.40 6.45 6.76
C GLY A 43 8.80 6.28 7.37
N ALA A 44 8.91 6.04 8.68
CA ALA A 44 10.20 5.89 9.37
C ALA A 44 10.79 4.46 9.30
N SER A 45 10.08 3.48 8.77
CA SER A 45 10.53 2.08 8.69
C SER A 45 9.77 1.25 7.67
N GLY A 46 10.29 0.07 7.34
CA GLY A 46 9.62 -0.93 6.52
C GLY A 46 9.16 -0.42 5.16
N LEU A 47 7.92 -0.74 4.80
CA LEU A 47 7.33 -0.31 3.52
C LEU A 47 7.30 1.21 3.40
N GLY A 48 6.86 1.91 4.47
CA GLY A 48 6.75 3.37 4.44
C GLY A 48 8.09 4.05 4.15
N TYR A 49 9.20 3.56 4.74
CA TYR A 49 10.55 4.08 4.47
C TYR A 49 10.94 3.90 2.99
N MET A 50 10.64 2.74 2.40
CA MET A 50 10.92 2.49 0.98
C MET A 50 10.06 3.37 0.07
N VAL A 51 8.80 3.63 0.44
CA VAL A 51 7.92 4.57 -0.28
C VAL A 51 8.50 5.99 -0.23
N VAL A 52 8.93 6.47 0.95
CA VAL A 52 9.61 7.77 1.09
C VAL A 52 10.83 7.83 0.19
N SER A 53 11.68 6.79 0.18
CA SER A 53 12.86 6.74 -0.70
C SER A 53 12.49 6.92 -2.18
N ARG A 54 11.49 6.17 -2.66
CA ARG A 54 11.07 6.25 -4.07
C ARG A 54 10.47 7.61 -4.45
N LEU A 55 9.69 8.22 -3.56
CA LEU A 55 9.14 9.56 -3.77
C LEU A 55 10.25 10.62 -3.83
N CYS A 56 11.26 10.52 -2.94
CA CYS A 56 12.40 11.43 -2.92
C CYS A 56 13.32 11.27 -4.15
N GLU A 57 13.54 10.03 -4.62
CA GLU A 57 14.28 9.77 -5.87
C GLU A 57 13.64 10.45 -7.08
N ALA A 58 12.30 10.59 -7.08
CA ALA A 58 11.54 11.32 -8.08
C ALA A 58 11.35 12.81 -7.75
N VAL A 59 12.17 13.34 -6.83
CA VAL A 59 12.27 14.78 -6.48
C VAL A 59 11.04 15.33 -5.73
N ALA A 60 10.30 14.49 -5.01
CA ALA A 60 9.26 14.97 -4.10
C ALA A 60 9.86 15.48 -2.79
N LYS A 61 9.17 16.45 -2.16
CA LYS A 61 9.34 16.79 -0.75
C LYS A 61 8.46 15.89 0.08
N VAL A 62 8.99 15.29 1.15
CA VAL A 62 8.24 14.28 1.90
C VAL A 62 8.17 14.60 3.38
N VAL A 63 6.99 14.46 3.97
CA VAL A 63 6.80 14.46 5.42
C VAL A 63 6.55 13.03 5.88
N ILE A 64 7.33 12.59 6.84
CA ILE A 64 7.13 11.33 7.56
C ILE A 64 6.23 11.60 8.76
N ALA A 65 5.07 10.93 8.84
CA ALA A 65 4.21 10.92 10.02
C ALA A 65 4.40 9.61 10.78
N SER A 66 4.94 9.66 12.01
CA SER A 66 5.15 8.46 12.81
C SER A 66 5.25 8.76 14.31
N ARG A 67 5.02 7.73 15.14
CA ARG A 67 5.07 7.86 16.62
C ARG A 67 6.49 7.89 17.16
N GLY A 68 7.37 7.09 16.58
CA GLY A 68 8.68 6.79 17.13
C GLY A 68 9.76 7.78 16.72
N GLU A 69 10.15 8.68 17.61
CA GLU A 69 11.14 9.74 17.38
C GLU A 69 12.51 9.20 16.96
N GLU A 70 13.02 8.19 17.67
CA GLU A 70 14.35 7.63 17.39
C GLU A 70 14.46 6.98 16.02
N ARG A 71 13.39 6.30 15.57
CA ARG A 71 13.34 5.74 14.21
C ARG A 71 13.25 6.84 13.16
N ALA A 72 12.47 7.86 13.45
CA ALA A 72 12.32 9.00 12.55
C ALA A 72 13.62 9.78 12.41
N LYS A 73 14.36 10.04 13.49
CA LYS A 73 15.67 10.71 13.45
C LYS A 73 16.65 9.95 12.57
N ARG A 74 16.76 8.63 12.74
CA ARG A 74 17.63 7.80 11.89
C ARG A 74 17.23 7.86 10.42
N ALA A 75 15.93 7.74 10.12
CA ALA A 75 15.44 7.86 8.77
C ALA A 75 15.75 9.23 8.13
N LEU A 76 15.59 10.31 8.91
CA LEU A 76 15.93 11.67 8.45
C LEU A 76 17.42 11.83 8.17
N GLU A 77 18.29 11.28 9.01
CA GLU A 77 19.75 11.28 8.80
C GLU A 77 20.10 10.56 7.50
N ASP A 78 19.54 9.37 7.26
CA ASP A 78 19.76 8.59 6.04
C ASP A 78 19.28 9.36 4.79
N PHE A 79 18.12 10.00 4.84
CA PHE A 79 17.59 10.77 3.71
C PHE A 79 18.36 12.07 3.48
N LYS A 80 18.78 12.75 4.53
CA LYS A 80 19.67 13.93 4.45
C LYS A 80 21.00 13.61 3.82
N ALA A 81 21.61 12.47 4.20
CA ALA A 81 22.87 12.04 3.62
C ALA A 81 22.79 11.81 2.10
N LYS A 82 21.58 11.49 1.59
CA LYS A 82 21.28 11.35 0.16
C LYS A 82 20.89 12.66 -0.53
N GLY A 83 20.83 13.77 0.20
CA GLY A 83 20.42 15.06 -0.33
C GLY A 83 18.91 15.24 -0.52
N TYR A 84 18.08 14.38 0.11
CA TYR A 84 16.62 14.42 -0.02
C TYR A 84 15.99 15.43 0.95
N GLU A 85 14.90 16.06 0.51
CA GLU A 85 14.14 17.03 1.29
C GLU A 85 13.01 16.31 2.06
N VAL A 86 13.32 15.88 3.28
CA VAL A 86 12.43 15.12 4.15
C VAL A 86 12.34 15.75 5.52
N SER A 87 11.13 15.87 6.04
CA SER A 87 10.86 16.26 7.43
C SER A 87 10.00 15.21 8.15
N TRP A 88 9.83 15.38 9.44
CA TRP A 88 9.07 14.47 10.28
C TRP A 88 8.15 15.23 11.22
N VAL A 89 6.96 14.67 11.43
CA VAL A 89 6.01 15.11 12.45
C VAL A 89 5.59 13.91 13.30
N ARG A 90 5.61 14.10 14.62
CA ARG A 90 5.09 13.08 15.54
C ARG A 90 3.59 12.92 15.31
N THR A 91 3.16 11.72 14.99
CA THR A 91 1.76 11.41 14.66
C THR A 91 1.39 10.04 15.20
N ASP A 92 0.40 9.98 16.05
CA ASP A 92 -0.30 8.75 16.41
C ASP A 92 -1.61 8.71 15.61
N VAL A 93 -1.63 7.90 14.56
CA VAL A 93 -2.80 7.83 13.64
C VAL A 93 -4.06 7.29 14.32
N SER A 94 -3.97 6.66 15.49
CA SER A 94 -5.13 6.26 16.28
C SER A 94 -5.90 7.47 16.83
N LYS A 95 -5.24 8.63 16.88
CA LYS A 95 -5.79 9.92 17.34
C LYS A 95 -6.18 10.80 16.16
N VAL A 96 -7.45 11.06 16.01
CA VAL A 96 -7.97 11.87 14.90
C VAL A 96 -7.33 13.26 14.84
N ALA A 97 -7.12 13.89 16.01
CA ALA A 97 -6.47 15.19 16.07
C ALA A 97 -5.05 15.18 15.49
N ASP A 98 -4.27 14.12 15.75
CA ASP A 98 -2.92 13.98 15.21
C ASP A 98 -2.94 13.81 13.67
N CYS A 99 -3.97 13.14 13.13
CA CYS A 99 -4.14 13.00 11.68
C CYS A 99 -4.30 14.38 11.00
N TYR A 100 -5.12 15.26 11.56
CA TYR A 100 -5.28 16.62 11.04
C TYR A 100 -4.01 17.45 11.25
N ALA A 101 -3.41 17.37 12.43
CA ALA A 101 -2.17 18.08 12.72
C ALA A 101 -1.01 17.68 11.78
N ALA A 102 -0.95 16.43 11.35
CA ALA A 102 0.05 15.98 10.37
C ALA A 102 -0.14 16.63 8.99
N VAL A 103 -1.37 16.81 8.55
CA VAL A 103 -1.68 17.54 7.31
C VAL A 103 -1.34 19.02 7.46
N ASP A 104 -1.73 19.65 8.57
CA ASP A 104 -1.42 21.06 8.84
C ASP A 104 0.08 21.32 8.90
N TYR A 105 0.84 20.42 9.54
CA TYR A 105 2.30 20.49 9.54
C TYR A 105 2.87 20.40 8.12
N THR A 106 2.40 19.43 7.34
CA THR A 106 2.87 19.20 5.97
C THR A 106 2.69 20.43 5.10
N THR A 107 1.51 21.01 5.16
CA THR A 107 1.15 22.18 4.36
C THR A 107 1.84 23.45 4.84
N SER A 108 2.09 23.59 6.14
CA SER A 108 2.88 24.68 6.70
C SER A 108 4.37 24.60 6.33
N ALA A 109 4.92 23.38 6.32
CA ALA A 109 6.34 23.15 6.01
C ALA A 109 6.66 23.33 4.53
N TYR A 110 5.77 22.86 3.64
CA TYR A 110 6.08 22.77 2.21
C TYR A 110 5.05 23.44 1.28
N GLY A 111 4.01 24.06 1.82
CA GLY A 111 3.03 24.86 1.08
C GLY A 111 1.97 24.07 0.31
N SER A 112 2.06 22.73 0.27
CA SER A 112 1.11 21.87 -0.45
C SER A 112 0.99 20.49 0.21
N LEU A 113 -0.02 19.73 -0.22
CA LEU A 113 -0.13 18.28 -0.03
C LEU A 113 -0.73 17.67 -1.30
N ASP A 114 0.11 17.04 -2.10
CA ASP A 114 -0.27 16.45 -3.39
C ASP A 114 -0.49 14.93 -3.30
N VAL A 115 0.22 14.26 -2.38
CA VAL A 115 0.19 12.80 -2.22
C VAL A 115 0.06 12.42 -0.76
N LEU A 116 -0.86 11.50 -0.47
CA LEU A 116 -0.93 10.80 0.81
C LEU A 116 -0.71 9.31 0.62
N VAL A 117 0.15 8.72 1.47
CA VAL A 117 0.28 7.27 1.62
C VAL A 117 0.07 6.86 3.07
N THR A 118 -0.92 5.99 3.36
CA THR A 118 -1.19 5.50 4.71
C THR A 118 -0.53 4.15 4.92
N SER A 119 0.72 4.14 5.40
CA SER A 119 1.49 2.91 5.63
C SER A 119 1.69 2.57 7.12
N ALA A 120 1.19 3.39 8.04
CA ALA A 120 1.15 3.04 9.45
C ALA A 120 0.21 1.87 9.67
N ALA A 121 0.69 0.84 10.36
CA ALA A 121 -0.08 -0.35 10.67
C ALA A 121 0.42 -1.00 11.96
N GLU A 122 -0.46 -1.76 12.58
CA GLU A 122 -0.15 -2.62 13.72
C GLU A 122 -0.93 -3.93 13.59
N TRP A 123 -0.29 -5.04 13.89
CA TRP A 123 -0.95 -6.33 13.97
C TRP A 123 -0.25 -7.20 15.01
N SER A 124 -0.94 -8.16 15.53
CA SER A 124 -0.42 -9.18 16.45
C SER A 124 -1.02 -10.52 16.06
N SER A 125 -0.54 -11.60 16.65
CA SER A 125 -1.06 -12.93 16.36
C SER A 125 -1.84 -13.44 17.56
N TYR A 126 -3.16 -13.21 17.56
CA TYR A 126 -4.08 -13.79 18.54
C TYR A 126 -5.09 -14.69 17.87
N SER A 127 -5.40 -15.84 18.49
CA SER A 127 -6.51 -16.68 18.06
C SER A 127 -7.83 -15.88 18.21
N TYR A 128 -8.84 -16.28 17.46
CA TYR A 128 -10.17 -15.64 17.59
C TYR A 128 -10.76 -15.80 19.01
N LEU A 129 -10.42 -16.91 19.68
CA LEU A 129 -10.96 -17.23 21.01
C LEU A 129 -10.24 -16.47 22.12
N ASP A 130 -8.98 -16.03 21.92
CA ASP A 130 -8.11 -15.47 22.96
C ASP A 130 -7.81 -13.98 22.73
N LEU A 131 -8.42 -13.36 21.72
CA LEU A 131 -8.14 -11.95 21.36
C LEU A 131 -8.64 -10.99 22.46
N PRO A 132 -7.75 -10.24 23.13
CA PRO A 132 -8.16 -9.21 24.08
C PRO A 132 -8.80 -8.01 23.35
N GLU A 133 -9.81 -7.39 23.97
CA GLU A 133 -10.51 -6.23 23.45
C GLU A 133 -9.55 -5.06 23.15
N GLU A 134 -8.61 -4.79 24.04
CA GLU A 134 -7.64 -3.71 23.87
C GLU A 134 -6.69 -3.92 22.67
N VAL A 135 -6.44 -5.16 22.27
CA VAL A 135 -5.66 -5.49 21.06
C VAL A 135 -6.52 -5.26 19.82
N TYR A 136 -7.78 -5.68 19.85
CA TYR A 136 -8.75 -5.43 18.80
C TYR A 136 -8.89 -3.92 18.55
N ASP A 137 -9.18 -3.15 19.59
CA ASP A 137 -9.38 -1.71 19.50
C ASP A 137 -8.13 -1.01 18.96
N ARG A 138 -6.96 -1.38 19.45
CA ARG A 138 -5.69 -0.79 18.99
C ARG A 138 -5.45 -1.02 17.51
N VAL A 139 -5.72 -2.23 17.00
CA VAL A 139 -5.55 -2.53 15.57
C VAL A 139 -6.60 -1.80 14.74
N MET A 140 -7.86 -1.80 15.16
CA MET A 140 -8.92 -1.07 14.46
C MET A 140 -8.65 0.44 14.45
N ASP A 141 -8.17 0.99 15.54
CA ASP A 141 -7.85 2.41 15.68
C ASP A 141 -6.69 2.85 14.78
N ILE A 142 -5.67 2.01 14.63
CA ILE A 142 -4.50 2.34 13.81
C ILE A 142 -4.76 2.03 12.34
N ASP A 143 -5.20 0.81 12.02
CA ASP A 143 -5.25 0.32 10.65
C ASP A 143 -6.45 0.82 9.87
N MET A 144 -7.63 0.89 10.50
CA MET A 144 -8.87 1.33 9.85
C MET A 144 -9.16 2.81 10.13
N LYS A 145 -9.36 3.18 11.40
CA LYS A 145 -9.71 4.56 11.79
C LYS A 145 -8.62 5.55 11.40
N GLY A 146 -7.35 5.20 11.65
CA GLY A 146 -6.20 6.04 11.30
C GLY A 146 -6.10 6.28 9.80
N SER A 147 -6.25 5.23 8.99
CA SER A 147 -6.28 5.37 7.53
C SER A 147 -7.44 6.24 7.06
N TYR A 148 -8.63 6.05 7.65
CA TYR A 148 -9.82 6.83 7.31
C TYR A 148 -9.63 8.33 7.58
N PHE A 149 -9.27 8.70 8.80
CA PHE A 149 -9.22 10.11 9.19
C PHE A 149 -7.99 10.84 8.65
N LEU A 150 -6.86 10.17 8.44
CA LEU A 150 -5.74 10.77 7.75
C LEU A 150 -6.07 10.99 6.26
N GLY A 151 -6.76 10.03 5.63
CA GLY A 151 -7.31 10.17 4.27
C GLY A 151 -8.29 11.33 4.17
N GLN A 152 -9.20 11.44 5.13
CA GLN A 152 -10.19 12.53 5.18
C GLN A 152 -9.51 13.90 5.34
N ALA A 153 -8.54 14.03 6.24
CA ALA A 153 -7.82 15.28 6.46
C ALA A 153 -7.09 15.74 5.18
N ALA A 154 -6.37 14.82 4.51
CA ALA A 154 -5.72 15.11 3.25
C ALA A 154 -6.71 15.48 2.13
N ALA A 155 -7.80 14.71 1.99
CA ALA A 155 -8.82 14.98 0.98
C ALA A 155 -9.48 16.35 1.18
N ARG A 156 -9.80 16.72 2.41
CA ARG A 156 -10.37 18.05 2.73
C ARG A 156 -9.43 19.17 2.31
N TYR A 157 -8.13 19.05 2.61
CA TYR A 157 -7.14 20.02 2.16
C TYR A 157 -7.06 20.09 0.63
N MET A 158 -6.95 18.93 -0.04
CA MET A 158 -6.86 18.85 -1.50
C MET A 158 -8.08 19.48 -2.18
N VAL A 159 -9.30 19.19 -1.70
CA VAL A 159 -10.54 19.77 -2.23
C VAL A 159 -10.57 21.28 -2.04
N ALA A 160 -10.28 21.76 -0.81
CA ALA A 160 -10.31 23.20 -0.49
C ALA A 160 -9.31 24.01 -1.36
N ASN A 161 -8.17 23.40 -1.70
CA ASN A 161 -7.11 24.04 -2.49
C ASN A 161 -7.13 23.64 -3.98
N LYS A 162 -8.15 22.90 -4.43
CA LYS A 162 -8.31 22.45 -5.84
C LYS A 162 -7.11 21.63 -6.36
N ILE A 163 -6.49 20.87 -5.48
CA ILE A 163 -5.36 20.01 -5.80
C ILE A 163 -5.89 18.69 -6.34
N LYS A 164 -5.49 18.32 -7.55
CA LYS A 164 -5.75 16.99 -8.14
C LYS A 164 -4.73 15.99 -7.58
N GLY A 165 -4.97 15.56 -6.34
CA GLY A 165 -4.03 14.77 -5.57
C GLY A 165 -4.14 13.25 -5.77
N LYS A 166 -3.26 12.53 -5.08
CA LYS A 166 -3.24 11.07 -5.02
C LYS A 166 -3.32 10.61 -3.58
N ILE A 167 -4.20 9.67 -3.29
CA ILE A 167 -4.30 9.00 -1.99
C ILE A 167 -4.11 7.51 -2.22
N VAL A 168 -3.09 6.93 -1.59
CA VAL A 168 -2.82 5.49 -1.64
C VAL A 168 -2.94 4.91 -0.25
N PHE A 169 -3.96 4.11 -0.05
CA PHE A 169 -4.14 3.33 1.18
C PHE A 169 -3.34 2.03 1.11
N ILE A 170 -2.80 1.59 2.25
CA ILE A 170 -2.13 0.30 2.34
C ILE A 170 -3.02 -0.67 3.11
N SER A 171 -3.53 -1.67 2.38
CA SER A 171 -4.24 -2.82 2.93
C SER A 171 -3.25 -3.97 3.20
N SER A 172 -3.67 -5.19 3.02
CA SER A 172 -2.88 -6.42 3.13
C SER A 172 -3.55 -7.53 2.33
N ALA A 173 -2.79 -8.51 1.89
CA ALA A 173 -3.33 -9.76 1.36
C ALA A 173 -4.28 -10.47 2.36
N ALA A 174 -4.09 -10.23 3.67
CA ALA A 174 -4.99 -10.71 4.72
C ALA A 174 -6.45 -10.26 4.55
N GLN A 175 -6.72 -9.18 3.79
CA GLN A 175 -8.08 -8.70 3.49
C GLN A 175 -8.95 -9.73 2.76
N LEU A 176 -8.36 -10.76 2.16
CA LEU A 176 -9.08 -11.85 1.53
C LEU A 176 -9.48 -12.97 2.52
N GLY A 177 -9.18 -12.80 3.80
CA GLY A 177 -9.45 -13.81 4.83
C GLY A 177 -8.52 -15.02 4.78
N GLU A 178 -7.48 -14.98 3.95
CA GLU A 178 -6.50 -16.05 3.86
C GLU A 178 -5.37 -15.82 4.85
N GLY A 179 -5.38 -16.59 5.93
CA GLY A 179 -4.22 -16.83 6.77
C GLY A 179 -3.49 -18.11 6.31
N PRO A 180 -2.30 -18.40 6.81
CA PRO A 180 -1.69 -19.71 6.67
C PRO A 180 -2.71 -20.79 7.08
N LYS A 181 -2.89 -21.84 6.28
CA LYS A 181 -3.90 -22.88 6.53
C LYS A 181 -3.83 -23.36 7.99
N GLY A 182 -4.93 -23.17 8.73
CA GLY A 182 -5.05 -23.60 10.13
C GLY A 182 -4.60 -22.60 11.20
N ILE A 183 -4.04 -21.42 10.86
CA ILE A 183 -3.71 -20.39 11.85
C ILE A 183 -4.44 -19.11 11.47
N GLY A 184 -5.72 -19.04 11.77
CA GLY A 184 -6.50 -17.82 11.64
C GLY A 184 -6.22 -16.84 12.79
N MET A 185 -4.95 -16.47 13.02
CA MET A 185 -4.56 -15.66 14.19
C MET A 185 -4.58 -14.15 13.92
N ASN A 186 -5.31 -13.68 12.93
CA ASN A 186 -5.33 -12.27 12.57
C ASN A 186 -6.68 -11.79 12.01
N SER A 187 -7.78 -12.42 12.43
CA SER A 187 -9.13 -12.12 11.90
C SER A 187 -9.50 -10.64 12.02
N TYR A 188 -9.18 -10.00 13.13
CA TYR A 188 -9.39 -8.58 13.41
C TYR A 188 -8.56 -7.68 12.48
N TYR A 189 -7.30 -8.04 12.22
CA TYR A 189 -6.45 -7.34 11.26
C TYR A 189 -6.98 -7.52 9.82
N ALA A 190 -7.38 -8.74 9.45
CA ALA A 190 -8.01 -9.01 8.16
C ALA A 190 -9.28 -8.17 7.97
N ALA A 191 -10.13 -8.05 9.01
CA ALA A 191 -11.32 -7.22 8.99
C ALA A 191 -10.97 -5.73 8.79
N ALA A 192 -9.98 -5.19 9.52
CA ALA A 192 -9.52 -3.81 9.36
C ALA A 192 -9.02 -3.57 7.93
N LYS A 193 -8.19 -4.47 7.38
CA LYS A 193 -7.63 -4.34 6.03
C LYS A 193 -8.66 -4.55 4.92
N ALA A 194 -9.67 -5.40 5.12
CA ALA A 194 -10.84 -5.50 4.23
C ALA A 194 -11.67 -4.21 4.27
N GLY A 195 -11.84 -3.60 5.45
CA GLY A 195 -12.46 -2.29 5.61
C GLY A 195 -11.74 -1.20 4.81
N VAL A 196 -10.41 -1.18 4.82
CA VAL A 196 -9.61 -0.24 4.01
C VAL A 196 -9.87 -0.43 2.51
N VAL A 197 -10.01 -1.66 2.02
CA VAL A 197 -10.35 -1.93 0.62
C VAL A 197 -11.75 -1.42 0.27
N ALA A 198 -12.74 -1.70 1.11
CA ALA A 198 -14.11 -1.23 0.90
C ALA A 198 -14.19 0.31 0.93
N MET A 199 -13.51 0.94 1.91
CA MET A 199 -13.38 2.39 2.02
C MET A 199 -12.74 2.99 0.76
N THR A 200 -11.68 2.40 0.24
CA THR A 200 -11.01 2.88 -0.98
C THR A 200 -11.99 3.04 -2.14
N LYS A 201 -12.83 2.04 -2.38
CA LYS A 201 -13.81 2.05 -3.47
C LYS A 201 -14.84 3.16 -3.30
N THR A 202 -15.41 3.31 -2.10
CA THR A 202 -16.45 4.32 -1.84
C THR A 202 -15.88 5.73 -1.87
N VAL A 203 -14.77 5.98 -1.18
CA VAL A 203 -14.10 7.28 -1.13
C VAL A 203 -13.61 7.70 -2.53
N SER A 204 -13.14 6.76 -3.34
CA SER A 204 -12.72 7.05 -4.71
C SER A 204 -13.85 7.60 -5.56
N GLY A 205 -15.06 7.04 -5.41
CA GLY A 205 -16.26 7.51 -6.10
C GLY A 205 -16.63 8.95 -5.72
N GLU A 206 -16.55 9.27 -4.43
CA GLU A 206 -16.83 10.61 -3.92
C GLU A 206 -15.80 11.66 -4.38
N LEU A 207 -14.50 11.30 -4.37
CA LEU A 207 -13.43 12.25 -4.63
C LEU A 207 -13.09 12.43 -6.11
N ARG A 208 -13.59 11.54 -6.99
CA ARG A 208 -13.35 11.61 -8.43
C ARG A 208 -13.78 12.96 -9.04
N GLN A 209 -14.90 13.53 -8.60
CA GLN A 209 -15.39 14.82 -9.08
C GLN A 209 -14.42 15.98 -8.82
N TYR A 210 -13.51 15.85 -7.85
CA TYR A 210 -12.47 16.82 -7.54
C TYR A 210 -11.13 16.52 -8.22
N GLY A 211 -11.07 15.46 -9.02
CA GLY A 211 -9.85 15.02 -9.70
C GLY A 211 -8.83 14.36 -8.78
N ILE A 212 -9.25 13.90 -7.60
CA ILE A 212 -8.39 13.19 -6.64
C ILE A 212 -8.48 11.68 -6.94
N ASN A 213 -7.33 11.05 -7.21
CA ASN A 213 -7.26 9.60 -7.36
C ASN A 213 -7.09 8.93 -6.00
N VAL A 214 -7.89 7.89 -5.75
CA VAL A 214 -7.81 7.09 -4.53
C VAL A 214 -7.68 5.62 -4.90
N ASN A 215 -6.58 5.00 -4.51
CA ASN A 215 -6.31 3.58 -4.78
C ASN A 215 -5.74 2.91 -3.53
N CYS A 216 -5.62 1.60 -3.58
CA CYS A 216 -5.12 0.77 -2.50
C CYS A 216 -4.05 -0.20 -3.01
N VAL A 217 -3.07 -0.50 -2.17
CA VAL A 217 -2.13 -1.60 -2.38
C VAL A 217 -2.33 -2.62 -1.26
N ALA A 218 -2.42 -3.89 -1.63
CA ALA A 218 -2.55 -5.02 -0.69
C ALA A 218 -1.30 -5.91 -0.78
N PRO A 219 -0.28 -5.65 0.05
CA PRO A 219 0.94 -6.44 0.10
C PRO A 219 0.69 -7.84 0.66
N GLY A 220 1.49 -8.82 0.20
CA GLY A 220 1.71 -10.09 0.89
C GLY A 220 2.71 -9.98 2.03
N GLY A 221 3.29 -11.12 2.42
CA GLY A 221 4.35 -11.15 3.44
C GLY A 221 5.59 -10.37 3.00
N MET A 222 6.10 -9.49 3.87
CA MET A 222 7.29 -8.69 3.61
C MET A 222 8.33 -8.93 4.71
N LEU A 223 9.63 -8.92 4.34
CA LEU A 223 10.73 -8.98 5.30
C LEU A 223 10.93 -7.60 5.94
N THR A 224 10.26 -7.36 7.04
CA THR A 224 10.39 -6.12 7.82
C THR A 224 10.69 -6.42 9.28
N ALA A 225 11.32 -5.47 9.99
CA ALA A 225 11.58 -5.61 11.42
C ALA A 225 10.28 -5.83 12.23
N GLY A 226 9.15 -5.23 11.80
CA GLY A 226 7.85 -5.44 12.43
C GLY A 226 7.39 -6.89 12.37
N VAL A 227 7.56 -7.55 11.23
CA VAL A 227 7.19 -8.98 11.06
C VAL A 227 8.02 -9.88 11.98
N PHE A 228 9.32 -9.60 12.14
CA PHE A 228 10.16 -10.37 13.06
C PHE A 228 9.75 -10.18 14.52
N THR A 229 9.46 -8.95 14.94
CA THR A 229 9.00 -8.67 16.31
C THR A 229 7.72 -9.41 16.63
N GLN A 230 6.75 -9.36 15.75
CA GLN A 230 5.44 -10.00 15.94
C GLN A 230 5.52 -11.53 15.89
N GLY A 231 6.38 -12.09 15.05
CA GLY A 231 6.65 -13.52 15.04
C GLY A 231 7.22 -14.00 16.36
N THR A 232 8.07 -13.18 17.01
CA THR A 232 8.63 -13.46 18.33
C THR A 232 7.56 -13.39 19.42
N GLU A 233 6.68 -12.40 19.37
CA GLU A 233 5.54 -12.25 20.29
C GLU A 233 4.56 -13.42 20.18
N ALA A 234 4.20 -13.82 18.97
CA ALA A 234 3.34 -14.98 18.74
C ALA A 234 3.98 -16.28 19.26
N PHE A 235 5.29 -16.45 19.07
CA PHE A 235 6.00 -17.59 19.62
C PHE A 235 6.01 -17.58 21.16
N ALA A 236 6.14 -16.43 21.78
CA ALA A 236 6.07 -16.28 23.23
C ALA A 236 4.68 -16.63 23.79
N LEU A 237 3.61 -16.30 23.05
CA LEU A 237 2.22 -16.57 23.46
C LEU A 237 1.83 -18.05 23.28
N TYR A 238 2.19 -18.66 22.15
CA TYR A 238 1.69 -19.98 21.76
C TYR A 238 2.76 -21.09 21.74
N GLY A 239 4.03 -20.74 22.06
CA GLY A 239 5.11 -21.69 22.23
C GLY A 239 5.49 -22.51 20.99
N PRO A 240 6.06 -23.73 21.20
CA PRO A 240 6.54 -24.59 20.09
C PRO A 240 5.45 -25.02 19.11
N GLU A 241 4.21 -25.10 19.55
CA GLU A 241 3.07 -25.48 18.69
C GLU A 241 2.85 -24.46 17.58
N TYR A 242 2.96 -23.15 17.89
CA TYR A 242 2.90 -22.11 16.88
C TYR A 242 4.00 -22.28 15.83
N LYS A 243 5.23 -22.59 16.28
CA LYS A 243 6.34 -22.84 15.35
C LYS A 243 6.07 -24.03 14.45
N ALA A 244 5.59 -25.13 15.01
CA ALA A 244 5.27 -26.34 14.24
C ALA A 244 4.19 -26.08 13.18
N VAL A 245 3.13 -25.34 13.54
CA VAL A 245 2.05 -24.97 12.62
C VAL A 245 2.57 -24.00 11.57
N ARG A 246 3.32 -22.97 11.91
CA ARG A 246 3.95 -22.03 10.97
C ARG A 246 4.86 -22.77 9.98
N ASP A 247 5.74 -23.64 10.48
CA ASP A 247 6.71 -24.35 9.66
C ASP A 247 6.04 -25.41 8.76
N SER A 248 4.95 -26.05 9.21
CA SER A 248 4.16 -26.98 8.38
C SER A 248 3.45 -26.31 7.20
N HIS A 249 3.16 -25.02 7.29
CA HIS A 249 2.46 -24.27 6.24
C HIS A 249 3.41 -23.55 5.27
N GLY A 250 4.66 -23.30 5.69
CA GLY A 250 5.68 -22.64 4.87
C GLY A 250 6.57 -23.60 4.08
N SER A 251 6.65 -24.86 4.50
CA SER A 251 7.67 -25.82 4.02
C SER A 251 7.20 -26.80 2.95
N GLY A 252 5.99 -26.69 2.47
CA GLY A 252 5.45 -27.61 1.44
C GLY A 252 5.87 -27.31 0.00
N SER A 253 6.71 -26.28 -0.22
CA SER A 253 7.31 -26.00 -1.52
C SER A 253 8.77 -26.43 -1.52
N PRO A 254 9.21 -27.28 -2.46
CA PRO A 254 10.62 -27.56 -2.66
C PRO A 254 11.43 -26.35 -3.16
N ASP A 255 10.77 -25.25 -3.48
CA ASP A 255 11.40 -23.99 -3.87
C ASP A 255 11.62 -23.12 -2.61
N PRO A 256 12.90 -22.90 -2.21
CA PRO A 256 13.23 -22.01 -1.10
C PRO A 256 13.07 -20.53 -1.43
N THR A 257 12.40 -20.19 -2.54
CA THR A 257 12.11 -18.77 -2.83
C THR A 257 11.36 -18.19 -1.63
N PRO A 258 11.92 -17.21 -0.94
CA PRO A 258 11.28 -16.70 0.26
C PRO A 258 9.90 -16.15 -0.10
N LEU A 259 8.86 -16.69 0.52
CA LEU A 259 7.48 -16.18 0.42
C LEU A 259 7.32 -14.74 0.94
N ALA A 260 8.42 -14.15 1.38
CA ALA A 260 8.47 -12.80 1.91
C ALA A 260 9.21 -11.89 0.93
N MET A 261 8.48 -10.89 0.45
CA MET A 261 8.97 -9.90 -0.51
C MET A 261 9.89 -8.87 0.14
N ASN A 262 10.81 -8.33 -0.64
CA ASN A 262 11.47 -7.09 -0.27
C ASN A 262 10.43 -5.94 -0.26
N PRO A 263 10.34 -5.13 0.81
CA PRO A 263 9.43 -3.99 0.86
C PRO A 263 9.55 -3.03 -0.32
N ASP A 264 10.72 -2.95 -0.96
CA ASP A 264 10.92 -2.14 -2.15
C ASP A 264 10.09 -2.57 -3.35
N GLU A 265 9.84 -3.86 -3.52
CA GLU A 265 9.01 -4.37 -4.62
C GLU A 265 7.57 -3.84 -4.51
N VAL A 266 7.05 -3.76 -3.29
CA VAL A 266 5.75 -3.15 -2.99
C VAL A 266 5.83 -1.62 -3.15
N ALA A 267 6.89 -0.98 -2.64
CA ALA A 267 7.04 0.47 -2.69
C ALA A 267 7.06 1.01 -4.12
N ARG A 268 7.62 0.26 -5.07
CA ARG A 268 7.58 0.63 -6.51
C ARG A 268 6.15 0.68 -7.06
N VAL A 269 5.27 -0.23 -6.63
CA VAL A 269 3.86 -0.22 -7.03
C VAL A 269 3.12 0.94 -6.36
N VAL A 270 3.36 1.18 -5.06
CA VAL A 270 2.82 2.36 -4.36
C VAL A 270 3.25 3.64 -5.05
N PHE A 271 4.53 3.77 -5.38
CA PHE A 271 5.07 4.90 -6.13
C PHE A 271 4.35 5.11 -7.47
N ALA A 272 4.16 4.05 -8.26
CA ALA A 272 3.45 4.14 -9.54
C ALA A 272 2.03 4.71 -9.36
N LEU A 273 1.32 4.31 -8.29
CA LEU A 273 -0.02 4.85 -7.98
C LEU A 273 0.01 6.33 -7.52
N CYS A 274 1.15 6.83 -7.06
CA CYS A 274 1.34 8.24 -6.70
C CYS A 274 1.68 9.13 -7.91
N THR A 275 1.95 8.55 -9.08
CA THR A 275 2.44 9.26 -10.27
C THR A 275 1.39 9.38 -11.37
N PRO A 276 1.67 10.13 -12.45
CA PRO A 276 0.79 10.18 -13.62
C PRO A 276 0.52 8.85 -14.31
N MET A 277 1.32 7.80 -14.04
CA MET A 277 1.06 6.45 -14.56
C MET A 277 -0.32 5.92 -14.16
N ALA A 278 -0.83 6.34 -13.02
CA ALA A 278 -2.11 5.90 -12.47
C ALA A 278 -3.21 6.97 -12.57
N ASP A 279 -3.10 7.95 -13.47
CA ASP A 279 -4.10 9.02 -13.59
C ASP A 279 -5.50 8.49 -13.93
N PHE A 280 -5.58 7.34 -14.57
CA PHE A 280 -6.84 6.69 -14.94
C PHE A 280 -7.23 5.52 -14.04
N MET A 281 -6.46 5.25 -12.98
CA MET A 281 -6.78 4.25 -11.97
C MET A 281 -7.56 4.89 -10.83
N GLN A 282 -8.73 4.31 -10.49
CA GLN A 282 -9.62 4.87 -9.49
C GLN A 282 -10.37 3.79 -8.73
N GLY A 283 -10.20 3.73 -7.42
CA GLY A 283 -10.83 2.75 -6.55
C GLY A 283 -10.27 1.33 -6.65
N GLU A 284 -9.09 1.20 -7.25
CA GLU A 284 -8.45 -0.09 -7.48
C GLU A 284 -7.70 -0.56 -6.23
N THR A 285 -7.68 -1.89 -6.06
CA THR A 285 -6.83 -2.56 -5.07
C THR A 285 -5.83 -3.44 -5.80
N VAL A 286 -4.57 -3.04 -5.78
CA VAL A 286 -3.49 -3.78 -6.42
C VAL A 286 -2.89 -4.77 -5.43
N ASN A 287 -3.07 -6.07 -5.67
CA ASN A 287 -2.45 -7.11 -4.86
C ASN A 287 -0.98 -7.27 -5.28
N VAL A 288 -0.07 -7.09 -4.32
CA VAL A 288 1.38 -7.27 -4.51
C VAL A 288 1.84 -8.33 -3.51
N ASN A 289 1.68 -9.60 -3.88
CA ASN A 289 1.82 -10.73 -2.96
C ASN A 289 2.63 -11.91 -3.51
N GLY A 290 3.29 -11.72 -4.64
CA GLY A 290 4.09 -12.78 -5.29
C GLY A 290 3.25 -14.01 -5.72
N GLY A 291 1.93 -13.84 -5.90
CA GLY A 291 1.03 -14.96 -6.26
C GLY A 291 0.67 -15.88 -5.10
N THR A 292 0.99 -15.54 -3.86
CA THR A 292 0.73 -16.38 -2.67
C THR A 292 -0.75 -16.65 -2.41
N LEU A 293 -1.64 -15.82 -2.97
CA LEU A 293 -3.09 -15.98 -2.90
C LEU A 293 -3.68 -16.68 -4.12
N MET A 294 -2.86 -17.07 -5.09
CA MET A 294 -3.35 -17.88 -6.19
C MET A 294 -3.76 -19.24 -5.64
N ILE A 295 -4.93 -19.70 -6.05
CA ILE A 295 -5.48 -21.00 -5.67
C ILE A 295 -4.39 -22.06 -5.88
N LYS A 296 -3.98 -22.75 -4.82
CA LYS A 296 -3.15 -23.95 -4.97
C LYS A 296 -3.96 -24.93 -5.80
N GLN A 297 -3.58 -25.09 -7.06
CA GLN A 297 -4.15 -26.16 -7.86
C GLN A 297 -3.68 -27.47 -7.25
N GLU A 298 -4.61 -28.21 -6.69
CA GLU A 298 -4.37 -29.57 -6.17
C GLU A 298 -4.11 -30.57 -7.29
N ARG A 299 -4.27 -30.14 -8.54
CA ARG A 299 -4.02 -30.97 -9.73
C ARG A 299 -3.19 -30.20 -10.76
N PRO A 300 -2.13 -30.81 -11.31
CA PRO A 300 -1.45 -30.23 -12.46
C PRO A 300 -2.42 -30.08 -13.62
N PHE A 301 -2.30 -29.00 -14.39
CA PHE A 301 -3.06 -28.87 -15.63
C PHE A 301 -2.82 -30.08 -16.53
N SER A 302 -3.88 -30.72 -16.96
CA SER A 302 -3.80 -31.90 -17.82
C SER A 302 -3.78 -31.56 -19.32
N PHE A 303 -3.73 -30.27 -19.68
CA PHE A 303 -3.66 -29.89 -21.08
C PHE A 303 -2.23 -29.53 -21.50
N THR A 304 -1.85 -30.01 -22.68
CA THR A 304 -0.56 -29.66 -23.28
C THR A 304 -0.79 -28.50 -24.23
N VAL A 305 -0.08 -27.41 -24.00
CA VAL A 305 -0.07 -26.29 -24.97
C VAL A 305 0.81 -26.72 -26.14
N PRO A 306 0.30 -26.73 -27.38
CA PRO A 306 1.12 -27.10 -28.53
C PRO A 306 2.39 -26.23 -28.60
N GLY A 307 3.56 -26.87 -28.68
CA GLY A 307 4.86 -26.19 -28.72
C GLY A 307 5.54 -25.96 -27.35
N CYS A 308 4.90 -26.27 -26.25
CA CYS A 308 5.55 -26.27 -24.94
C CYS A 308 6.12 -27.65 -24.59
N VAL A 309 7.41 -27.70 -24.26
CA VAL A 309 8.04 -28.92 -23.73
C VAL A 309 7.59 -29.09 -22.28
N PRO A 310 7.07 -30.23 -21.86
CA PRO A 310 6.75 -30.51 -20.46
C PRO A 310 8.00 -30.32 -19.61
N GLY A 311 7.88 -29.53 -18.52
CA GLY A 311 8.93 -29.47 -17.51
C GLY A 311 9.25 -30.85 -16.94
N PRO A 312 10.44 -31.05 -16.33
CA PRO A 312 10.81 -32.33 -15.75
C PRO A 312 9.76 -32.80 -14.74
N LYS A 313 9.28 -34.03 -14.89
CA LYS A 313 8.40 -34.64 -13.92
C LYS A 313 9.08 -34.65 -12.57
N ALA A 314 8.40 -34.15 -11.54
CA ALA A 314 8.85 -34.35 -10.17
C ALA A 314 9.03 -35.88 -9.98
N ALA A 315 10.19 -36.28 -9.51
CA ALA A 315 10.45 -37.66 -9.13
C ALA A 315 9.46 -38.06 -8.01
N GLU A 316 8.79 -39.17 -8.18
CA GLU A 316 7.90 -39.78 -7.19
C GLU A 316 8.62 -40.11 -5.88
#